data_68aabb593aa98b5620e35f2ca00d06dd
#
_entry.id   68aabb593aa98b5620e35f2ca00d06dd
#
_cell.length_a   1.000
_cell.length_b   1.000
_cell.length_c   1.000
_cell.angle_alpha   90.00
_cell.angle_beta   90.00
_cell.angle_gamma   90.00
#
_symmetry.space_group_name_H-M   'P 1'
#
loop_
_entity.id
_entity.type
_entity.pdbx_description
1 polymer ?
#
loop_
_entity_poly.entity_id
_entity_poly.type
_entity_poly.pdbx_seq_one_letter_code
_entity_poly.pdbx_strand_id
1 'polypeptide(L)'
;MPEIKTLQKYKNIHMIGIGGVSMSGIAAILKNWGFHVTGSDRTQSETTNKLNELGIKVTIGHNIEDVKNSDIVVYSAAIKDSDPEMQEAQKNNIQTMERADFLGEITRCFTDTICISGTHGKTTTTSMISLCFMEANQDPSIQVGAYLKQLDGNYRVGNSEHFIIEACEYVESFLKFSPKAEVILNIDNDHLDYFKTFENIKKAFIKYAKLLPDNGVLVTNADDINCSELHKYTKAQNITYGITNKTADFFADNITFDDDGFPTFDVYKTNKFYEKITLHIPGKHNILNALACIALCDYYGINQKYIKSALAKFTGAHRRFEFKGKINGARIFDDYGHHPTEICATANSLSNKKYNESWVVFQPHTYSRTKNLFNDFAKALTNFDHIILLDIYAARETNTYNISSQDLADGINHLGKHAIYIPSFENCVSYLKENVKENDIILTLGAGTVTEIGPMLLK
;
A
#
# COMPACT_ATOMS: atom_id res chain seq x y z
N MET A 1 -17.45 4.77 -20.58
CA MET A 1 -16.03 4.89 -21.01
C MET A 1 -15.47 6.20 -20.46
N PRO A 2 -14.21 6.24 -20.07
CA PRO A 2 -13.58 7.45 -19.54
C PRO A 2 -13.64 8.62 -20.54
N GLU A 3 -13.83 9.83 -20.03
CA GLU A 3 -13.84 11.05 -20.86
C GLU A 3 -12.42 11.63 -20.94
N ILE A 4 -11.64 11.25 -21.94
CA ILE A 4 -10.21 11.61 -22.07
C ILE A 4 -9.97 13.05 -22.58
N LYS A 5 -11.02 13.93 -22.57
CA LYS A 5 -10.95 15.30 -23.15
C LYS A 5 -9.75 16.12 -22.69
N THR A 6 -9.37 16.03 -21.40
CA THR A 6 -8.23 16.78 -20.85
C THR A 6 -6.88 16.32 -21.39
N LEU A 7 -6.77 15.07 -21.81
CA LEU A 7 -5.55 14.45 -22.31
C LEU A 7 -5.45 14.45 -23.84
N GLN A 8 -6.55 14.76 -24.59
CA GLN A 8 -6.59 14.71 -26.07
C GLN A 8 -5.59 15.65 -26.77
N LYS A 9 -5.06 16.63 -26.06
CA LYS A 9 -4.00 17.52 -26.58
C LYS A 9 -2.65 16.80 -26.74
N TYR A 10 -2.46 15.65 -26.13
CA TYR A 10 -1.27 14.84 -26.24
C TYR A 10 -1.54 13.64 -27.16
N LYS A 11 -0.56 13.24 -27.98
CA LYS A 11 -0.57 12.01 -28.79
C LYS A 11 0.56 11.09 -28.38
N ASN A 12 1.73 11.68 -28.16
CA ASN A 12 2.96 10.98 -27.79
C ASN A 12 3.34 11.33 -26.36
N ILE A 13 3.39 10.33 -25.49
CA ILE A 13 3.68 10.50 -24.07
C ILE A 13 4.95 9.71 -23.75
N HIS A 14 5.98 10.38 -23.26
CA HIS A 14 7.20 9.72 -22.79
C HIS A 14 7.21 9.65 -21.26
N MET A 15 7.61 8.51 -20.69
CA MET A 15 7.55 8.26 -19.25
C MET A 15 8.91 7.87 -18.69
N ILE A 16 9.51 8.72 -17.83
CA ILE A 16 10.82 8.46 -17.19
C ILE A 16 10.59 7.70 -15.88
N GLY A 17 11.22 6.52 -15.75
CA GLY A 17 11.01 5.59 -14.63
C GLY A 17 9.71 4.80 -14.82
N ILE A 18 9.43 4.39 -16.06
CA ILE A 18 8.17 3.75 -16.47
C ILE A 18 7.90 2.41 -15.77
N GLY A 19 8.94 1.69 -15.33
CA GLY A 19 8.83 0.41 -14.62
C GLY A 19 8.38 0.54 -13.16
N GLY A 20 8.24 1.77 -12.63
CA GLY A 20 7.73 2.01 -11.29
C GLY A 20 6.27 1.54 -11.13
N VAL A 21 5.92 1.07 -9.91
CA VAL A 21 4.60 0.47 -9.60
C VAL A 21 3.43 1.31 -10.11
N SER A 22 3.40 2.62 -9.83
CA SER A 22 2.32 3.50 -10.30
C SER A 22 2.48 3.90 -11.77
N MET A 23 3.72 4.10 -12.24
CA MET A 23 4.01 4.53 -13.61
C MET A 23 3.57 3.48 -14.64
N SER A 24 3.80 2.20 -14.37
CA SER A 24 3.44 1.11 -15.26
C SER A 24 1.92 0.98 -15.45
N GLY A 25 1.15 1.16 -14.40
CA GLY A 25 -0.32 1.19 -14.49
C GLY A 25 -0.83 2.36 -15.33
N ILE A 26 -0.25 3.56 -15.14
CA ILE A 26 -0.54 4.74 -15.96
C ILE A 26 -0.23 4.46 -17.44
N ALA A 27 0.95 3.91 -17.73
CA ALA A 27 1.37 3.57 -19.09
C ALA A 27 0.39 2.61 -19.79
N ALA A 28 -0.07 1.57 -19.07
CA ALA A 28 -1.02 0.61 -19.60
C ALA A 28 -2.41 1.22 -19.87
N ILE A 29 -2.91 2.07 -18.96
CA ILE A 29 -4.16 2.81 -19.15
C ILE A 29 -4.07 3.69 -20.41
N LEU A 30 -3.00 4.49 -20.54
CA LEU A 30 -2.80 5.36 -21.70
C LEU A 30 -2.71 4.58 -23.01
N LYS A 31 -1.98 3.46 -23.01
CA LYS A 31 -1.88 2.57 -24.18
C LYS A 31 -3.23 2.02 -24.60
N ASN A 32 -4.05 1.58 -23.64
CA ASN A 32 -5.41 1.10 -23.91
C ASN A 32 -6.30 2.21 -24.47
N TRP A 33 -6.10 3.46 -24.04
CA TRP A 33 -6.83 4.62 -24.57
C TRP A 33 -6.33 5.09 -25.95
N GLY A 34 -5.33 4.41 -26.54
CA GLY A 34 -4.83 4.67 -27.88
C GLY A 34 -3.72 5.72 -27.97
N PHE A 35 -3.14 6.15 -26.85
CA PHE A 35 -1.95 7.01 -26.87
C PHE A 35 -0.71 6.25 -27.33
N HIS A 36 0.20 6.94 -27.99
CA HIS A 36 1.54 6.45 -28.26
C HIS A 36 2.41 6.67 -27.01
N VAL A 37 2.69 5.60 -26.29
CA VAL A 37 3.46 5.63 -25.05
C VAL A 37 4.83 5.05 -25.27
N THR A 38 5.87 5.77 -24.85
CA THR A 38 7.25 5.31 -24.76
C THR A 38 7.76 5.57 -23.35
N GLY A 39 8.86 4.95 -22.95
CA GLY A 39 9.47 5.29 -21.67
C GLY A 39 10.85 4.71 -21.48
N SER A 40 11.48 5.17 -20.42
CA SER A 40 12.80 4.73 -19.98
C SER A 40 12.74 4.21 -18.54
N ASP A 41 13.63 3.27 -18.23
CA ASP A 41 13.88 2.84 -16.86
C ASP A 41 15.37 2.51 -16.68
N ARG A 42 15.86 2.63 -15.45
CA ARG A 42 17.27 2.36 -15.14
C ARG A 42 17.60 0.87 -15.24
N THR A 43 16.64 0.00 -14.92
CA THR A 43 16.84 -1.45 -14.83
C THR A 43 15.75 -2.21 -15.55
N GLN A 44 16.13 -3.30 -16.20
CA GLN A 44 15.17 -4.27 -16.72
C GLN A 44 14.50 -5.01 -15.57
N SER A 45 13.20 -5.19 -15.64
CA SER A 45 12.37 -5.87 -14.65
C SER A 45 11.23 -6.64 -15.31
N GLU A 46 10.54 -7.47 -14.55
CA GLU A 46 9.32 -8.12 -15.03
C GLU A 46 8.27 -7.09 -15.48
N THR A 47 8.15 -5.97 -14.76
CA THR A 47 7.25 -4.86 -15.12
C THR A 47 7.59 -4.26 -16.48
N THR A 48 8.88 -3.95 -16.73
CA THR A 48 9.32 -3.40 -18.03
C THR A 48 9.12 -4.40 -19.17
N ASN A 49 9.30 -5.68 -18.91
CA ASN A 49 9.03 -6.74 -19.90
C ASN A 49 7.54 -6.81 -20.24
N LYS A 50 6.64 -6.81 -19.24
CA LYS A 50 5.19 -6.78 -19.45
C LYS A 50 4.73 -5.55 -20.24
N LEU A 51 5.34 -4.38 -19.99
CA LEU A 51 5.04 -3.17 -20.79
C LEU A 51 5.44 -3.33 -22.25
N ASN A 52 6.60 -3.94 -22.54
CA ASN A 52 7.02 -4.25 -23.91
C ASN A 52 6.04 -5.24 -24.60
N GLU A 53 5.55 -6.24 -23.88
CA GLU A 53 4.54 -7.19 -24.39
C GLU A 53 3.22 -6.49 -24.73
N LEU A 54 2.85 -5.41 -24.02
CA LEU A 54 1.72 -4.54 -24.34
C LEU A 54 1.98 -3.60 -25.54
N GLY A 55 3.17 -3.69 -26.16
CA GLY A 55 3.57 -2.83 -27.29
C GLY A 55 3.91 -1.39 -26.87
N ILE A 56 4.36 -1.20 -25.63
CA ILE A 56 4.96 0.05 -25.13
C ILE A 56 6.46 -0.10 -25.24
N LYS A 57 7.13 0.79 -26.01
CA LYS A 57 8.58 0.78 -26.16
C LYS A 57 9.24 1.25 -24.87
N VAL A 58 9.93 0.36 -24.17
CA VAL A 58 10.71 0.68 -22.97
C VAL A 58 12.20 0.58 -23.27
N THR A 59 12.93 1.66 -23.04
CA THR A 59 14.39 1.71 -23.15
C THR A 59 15.04 1.55 -21.77
N ILE A 60 16.02 0.66 -21.64
CA ILE A 60 16.84 0.58 -20.44
C ILE A 60 17.99 1.60 -20.55
N GLY A 61 18.06 2.49 -19.57
CA GLY A 61 18.89 3.70 -19.61
C GLY A 61 18.07 4.92 -20.02
N HIS A 62 18.65 5.79 -20.86
CA HIS A 62 18.00 7.03 -21.33
C HIS A 62 17.72 6.97 -22.84
N ASN A 63 16.65 7.65 -23.28
CA ASN A 63 16.31 7.75 -24.70
C ASN A 63 15.90 9.19 -25.08
N ILE A 64 16.87 9.97 -25.44
CA ILE A 64 16.72 11.39 -25.84
C ILE A 64 15.83 11.56 -27.07
N GLU A 65 15.85 10.61 -28.00
CA GLU A 65 15.06 10.70 -29.24
C GLU A 65 13.58 10.53 -28.99
N ASP A 66 13.18 9.62 -28.09
CA ASP A 66 11.78 9.45 -27.71
C ASP A 66 11.27 10.68 -26.94
N VAL A 67 12.12 11.36 -26.15
CA VAL A 67 11.79 12.63 -25.50
C VAL A 67 11.49 13.71 -26.55
N LYS A 68 12.37 13.91 -27.53
CA LYS A 68 12.17 14.93 -28.59
C LYS A 68 10.88 14.76 -29.39
N ASN A 69 10.43 13.53 -29.54
CA ASN A 69 9.22 13.18 -30.29
C ASN A 69 7.96 13.14 -29.42
N SER A 70 8.05 13.51 -28.14
CA SER A 70 6.92 13.52 -27.22
C SER A 70 6.24 14.88 -27.10
N ASP A 71 4.94 14.88 -26.84
CA ASP A 71 4.16 16.08 -26.53
C ASP A 71 4.26 16.45 -25.04
N ILE A 72 4.50 15.44 -24.20
CA ILE A 72 4.68 15.57 -22.77
C ILE A 72 5.62 14.49 -22.23
N VAL A 73 6.43 14.86 -21.25
CA VAL A 73 7.24 13.94 -20.45
C VAL A 73 6.65 13.80 -19.04
N VAL A 74 6.28 12.57 -18.66
CA VAL A 74 5.80 12.24 -17.32
C VAL A 74 6.93 11.57 -16.55
N TYR A 75 7.22 12.03 -15.34
CA TYR A 75 8.35 11.53 -14.58
C TYR A 75 7.96 11.18 -13.13
N SER A 76 8.66 10.21 -12.55
CA SER A 76 8.48 9.86 -11.14
C SER A 76 9.21 10.84 -10.23
N ALA A 77 8.74 11.03 -8.99
CA ALA A 77 9.38 11.88 -7.99
C ALA A 77 10.83 11.51 -7.64
N ALA A 78 11.34 10.36 -8.16
CA ALA A 78 12.73 9.94 -8.01
C ALA A 78 13.68 10.63 -9.00
N ILE A 79 13.15 11.15 -10.09
CA ILE A 79 13.91 11.77 -11.18
C ILE A 79 14.28 13.20 -10.77
N LYS A 80 15.55 13.57 -10.97
CA LYS A 80 16.08 14.89 -10.66
C LYS A 80 16.13 15.76 -11.92
N ASP A 81 16.19 17.06 -11.77
CA ASP A 81 16.36 18.01 -12.89
C ASP A 81 17.69 17.78 -13.66
N SER A 82 18.68 17.13 -13.02
CA SER A 82 19.95 16.74 -13.67
C SER A 82 19.85 15.49 -14.55
N ASP A 83 18.69 14.84 -14.62
CA ASP A 83 18.47 13.69 -15.50
C ASP A 83 18.58 14.11 -16.97
N PRO A 84 19.31 13.36 -17.84
CA PRO A 84 19.50 13.73 -19.24
C PRO A 84 18.22 13.91 -20.03
N GLU A 85 17.17 13.11 -19.76
CA GLU A 85 15.88 13.19 -20.43
C GLU A 85 15.08 14.42 -19.96
N MET A 86 15.16 14.76 -18.66
CA MET A 86 14.60 16.01 -18.13
C MET A 86 15.28 17.24 -18.74
N GLN A 87 16.61 17.23 -18.85
CA GLN A 87 17.37 18.34 -19.48
C GLN A 87 17.01 18.51 -20.96
N GLU A 88 16.84 17.40 -21.68
CA GLU A 88 16.45 17.48 -23.09
C GLU A 88 14.99 17.99 -23.24
N ALA A 89 14.07 17.57 -22.37
CA ALA A 89 12.71 18.11 -22.35
C ALA A 89 12.71 19.63 -22.13
N GLN A 90 13.48 20.11 -21.14
CA GLN A 90 13.64 21.53 -20.85
C GLN A 90 14.22 22.30 -22.05
N LYS A 91 15.30 21.78 -22.66
CA LYS A 91 15.96 22.39 -23.82
C LYS A 91 15.03 22.56 -25.01
N ASN A 92 14.11 21.62 -25.23
CA ASN A 92 13.16 21.66 -26.35
C ASN A 92 11.81 22.25 -25.97
N ASN A 93 11.66 22.82 -24.76
CA ASN A 93 10.40 23.37 -24.24
C ASN A 93 9.24 22.35 -24.26
N ILE A 94 9.54 21.07 -24.07
CA ILE A 94 8.52 20.01 -23.96
C ILE A 94 7.92 20.07 -22.56
N GLN A 95 6.60 20.01 -22.47
CA GLN A 95 5.91 20.02 -21.19
C GLN A 95 6.36 18.83 -20.34
N THR A 96 6.67 19.06 -19.07
CA THR A 96 6.95 18.01 -18.09
C THR A 96 5.88 18.01 -17.00
N MET A 97 5.53 16.82 -16.48
CA MET A 97 4.56 16.69 -15.38
C MET A 97 4.98 15.56 -14.45
N GLU A 98 4.92 15.84 -13.15
CA GLU A 98 5.19 14.80 -12.14
C GLU A 98 4.05 13.77 -12.15
N ARG A 99 4.39 12.52 -11.84
CA ARG A 99 3.49 11.36 -11.82
C ARG A 99 2.18 11.62 -11.06
N ALA A 100 2.22 12.25 -9.89
CA ALA A 100 1.02 12.46 -9.09
C ALA A 100 0.08 13.49 -9.74
N ASP A 101 0.61 14.54 -10.33
CA ASP A 101 -0.17 15.53 -11.08
C ASP A 101 -0.81 14.89 -12.32
N PHE A 102 -0.02 14.08 -13.07
CA PHE A 102 -0.53 13.39 -14.25
C PHE A 102 -1.59 12.33 -13.90
N LEU A 103 -1.40 11.60 -12.81
CA LEU A 103 -2.40 10.67 -12.29
C LEU A 103 -3.68 11.40 -11.87
N GLY A 104 -3.56 12.62 -11.34
CA GLY A 104 -4.68 13.50 -11.09
C GLY A 104 -5.48 13.80 -12.36
N GLU A 105 -4.82 14.08 -13.49
CA GLU A 105 -5.49 14.24 -14.79
C GLU A 105 -6.21 12.97 -15.24
N ILE A 106 -5.61 11.79 -15.01
CA ILE A 106 -6.25 10.51 -15.30
C ILE A 106 -7.50 10.30 -14.45
N THR A 107 -7.46 10.64 -13.15
CA THR A 107 -8.65 10.51 -12.29
C THR A 107 -9.82 11.36 -12.78
N ARG A 108 -9.56 12.52 -13.39
CA ARG A 108 -10.59 13.38 -13.99
C ARG A 108 -11.22 12.82 -15.27
N CYS A 109 -10.56 11.83 -15.88
CA CYS A 109 -11.13 11.15 -17.06
C CYS A 109 -12.21 10.13 -16.68
N PHE A 110 -12.26 9.68 -15.42
CA PHE A 110 -13.27 8.77 -14.92
C PHE A 110 -14.38 9.54 -14.21
N THR A 111 -15.63 9.18 -14.44
CA THR A 111 -16.78 9.80 -13.77
C THR A 111 -16.94 9.27 -12.32
N ASP A 112 -16.29 8.14 -12.03
CA ASP A 112 -16.38 7.49 -10.74
C ASP A 112 -14.99 6.98 -10.29
N THR A 113 -14.21 7.88 -9.71
CA THR A 113 -12.92 7.53 -9.10
C THR A 113 -13.10 7.23 -7.62
N ILE A 114 -12.74 6.01 -7.24
CA ILE A 114 -12.81 5.47 -5.87
C ILE A 114 -11.40 5.49 -5.29
N CYS A 115 -11.17 6.36 -4.33
CA CYS A 115 -9.87 6.61 -3.73
C CYS A 115 -9.78 6.02 -2.32
N ILE A 116 -8.81 5.15 -2.07
CA ILE A 116 -8.59 4.54 -0.76
C ILE A 116 -7.36 5.16 -0.12
N SER A 117 -7.54 5.86 1.00
CA SER A 117 -6.50 6.56 1.75
C SER A 117 -6.48 6.18 3.23
N GLY A 118 -5.51 6.70 3.94
CA GLY A 118 -5.23 6.44 5.34
C GLY A 118 -3.76 6.10 5.54
N THR A 119 -3.25 6.27 6.74
CA THR A 119 -1.83 5.98 7.02
C THR A 119 -1.53 4.50 6.78
N HIS A 120 -2.40 3.59 7.25
CA HIS A 120 -2.22 2.14 7.17
C HIS A 120 -3.41 1.46 6.48
N GLY A 121 -3.17 0.29 5.86
CA GLY A 121 -4.20 -0.58 5.30
C GLY A 121 -4.62 -0.27 3.87
N LYS A 122 -4.14 0.80 3.24
CA LYS A 122 -4.49 1.23 1.87
C LYS A 122 -4.47 0.09 0.85
N THR A 123 -3.32 -0.54 0.67
CA THR A 123 -3.11 -1.62 -0.32
C THR A 123 -4.08 -2.79 -0.12
N THR A 124 -4.23 -3.24 1.13
CA THR A 124 -5.13 -4.34 1.47
C THR A 124 -6.58 -4.01 1.16
N THR A 125 -7.04 -2.81 1.56
CA THR A 125 -8.42 -2.39 1.34
C THR A 125 -8.71 -2.13 -0.13
N THR A 126 -7.78 -1.48 -0.87
CA THR A 126 -7.90 -1.29 -2.33
C THR A 126 -8.01 -2.62 -3.04
N SER A 127 -7.19 -3.62 -2.63
CA SER A 127 -7.25 -4.97 -3.20
C SER A 127 -8.61 -5.64 -2.93
N MET A 128 -9.11 -5.60 -1.70
CA MET A 128 -10.43 -6.18 -1.35
C MET A 128 -11.56 -5.55 -2.16
N ILE A 129 -11.61 -4.21 -2.25
CA ILE A 129 -12.62 -3.47 -3.03
C ILE A 129 -12.53 -3.85 -4.50
N SER A 130 -11.31 -3.87 -5.06
CA SER A 130 -11.08 -4.24 -6.45
C SER A 130 -11.61 -5.63 -6.78
N LEU A 131 -11.34 -6.60 -5.91
CA LEU A 131 -11.84 -7.97 -6.10
C LEU A 131 -13.37 -8.05 -5.99
N CYS A 132 -14.00 -7.29 -5.10
CA CYS A 132 -15.46 -7.24 -5.00
C CYS A 132 -16.10 -6.68 -6.28
N PHE A 133 -15.55 -5.61 -6.84
CA PHE A 133 -16.02 -5.04 -8.11
C PHE A 133 -15.82 -6.01 -9.28
N MET A 134 -14.66 -6.68 -9.34
CA MET A 134 -14.40 -7.70 -10.36
C MET A 134 -15.33 -8.91 -10.24
N GLU A 135 -15.54 -9.44 -9.02
CA GLU A 135 -16.45 -10.57 -8.77
C GLU A 135 -17.90 -10.22 -9.13
N ALA A 136 -18.28 -8.94 -8.99
CA ALA A 136 -19.58 -8.43 -9.40
C ALA A 136 -19.66 -8.05 -10.90
N ASN A 137 -18.64 -8.33 -11.69
CA ASN A 137 -18.53 -8.01 -13.13
C ASN A 137 -18.71 -6.49 -13.44
N GLN A 138 -18.24 -5.62 -12.54
CA GLN A 138 -18.29 -4.16 -12.75
C GLN A 138 -17.18 -3.63 -13.65
N ASP A 139 -16.23 -4.48 -14.07
CA ASP A 139 -15.13 -4.17 -14.99
C ASP A 139 -14.33 -2.90 -14.67
N PRO A 140 -13.84 -2.68 -13.42
CA PRO A 140 -13.14 -1.46 -13.04
C PRO A 140 -11.72 -1.39 -13.65
N SER A 141 -11.23 -0.16 -13.87
CA SER A 141 -9.80 0.11 -13.89
C SER A 141 -9.28 0.14 -12.46
N ILE A 142 -8.08 -0.39 -12.23
CA ILE A 142 -7.54 -0.62 -10.88
C ILE A 142 -6.07 -0.20 -10.86
N GLN A 143 -5.63 0.44 -9.77
CA GLN A 143 -4.22 0.67 -9.47
C GLN A 143 -3.97 0.46 -7.96
N VAL A 144 -3.18 -0.56 -7.64
CA VAL A 144 -2.82 -0.97 -6.26
C VAL A 144 -1.33 -0.75 -6.03
N GLY A 145 -0.94 -0.46 -4.80
CA GLY A 145 0.45 -0.18 -4.43
C GLY A 145 1.37 -1.40 -4.36
N ALA A 146 0.84 -2.63 -4.52
CA ALA A 146 1.62 -3.87 -4.51
C ALA A 146 1.08 -4.87 -5.54
N TYR A 147 1.90 -5.88 -5.85
CA TYR A 147 1.47 -7.00 -6.69
C TYR A 147 0.31 -7.76 -6.03
N LEU A 148 -0.76 -7.97 -6.79
CA LEU A 148 -1.92 -8.76 -6.41
C LEU A 148 -2.06 -9.95 -7.37
N LYS A 149 -2.02 -11.16 -6.82
CA LYS A 149 -2.04 -12.41 -7.61
C LYS A 149 -3.25 -12.48 -8.56
N GLN A 150 -4.41 -12.00 -8.11
CA GLN A 150 -5.66 -12.03 -8.88
C GLN A 150 -5.66 -11.06 -10.08
N LEU A 151 -4.74 -10.08 -10.10
CA LEU A 151 -4.52 -9.15 -11.22
C LEU A 151 -3.32 -9.56 -12.08
N ASP A 152 -2.53 -10.53 -11.62
CA ASP A 152 -1.18 -10.81 -12.14
C ASP A 152 -0.33 -9.54 -12.29
N GLY A 153 -0.46 -8.64 -11.33
CA GLY A 153 0.20 -7.33 -11.35
C GLY A 153 -0.32 -6.41 -10.27
N ASN A 154 -0.10 -5.14 -10.48
CA ASN A 154 -0.53 -4.07 -9.58
C ASN A 154 -1.54 -3.10 -10.22
N TYR A 155 -1.98 -3.39 -11.43
CA TYR A 155 -2.98 -2.63 -12.16
C TYR A 155 -3.88 -3.52 -13.02
N ARG A 156 -5.03 -2.99 -13.39
CA ARG A 156 -5.94 -3.54 -14.38
C ARG A 156 -6.54 -2.40 -15.20
N VAL A 157 -6.69 -2.60 -16.49
CA VAL A 157 -7.44 -1.67 -17.35
C VAL A 157 -8.82 -2.28 -17.60
N GLY A 158 -9.85 -1.63 -17.08
CA GLY A 158 -11.26 -1.96 -17.32
C GLY A 158 -11.93 -0.99 -18.29
N ASN A 159 -13.16 -1.33 -18.68
CA ASN A 159 -13.95 -0.51 -19.62
C ASN A 159 -15.09 0.25 -18.96
N SER A 160 -15.28 0.09 -17.64
CA SER A 160 -16.32 0.82 -16.92
C SER A 160 -15.90 2.25 -16.55
N GLU A 161 -16.81 2.95 -15.92
CA GLU A 161 -16.57 4.30 -15.39
C GLU A 161 -15.78 4.30 -14.07
N HIS A 162 -15.57 3.13 -13.45
CA HIS A 162 -14.93 2.99 -12.15
C HIS A 162 -13.40 2.95 -12.26
N PHE A 163 -12.74 3.80 -11.49
CA PHE A 163 -11.31 3.74 -11.28
C PHE A 163 -11.01 3.59 -9.78
N ILE A 164 -10.52 2.43 -9.37
CA ILE A 164 -10.20 2.11 -7.97
C ILE A 164 -8.70 2.30 -7.76
N ILE A 165 -8.33 3.21 -6.85
CA ILE A 165 -6.93 3.63 -6.70
C ILE A 165 -6.54 3.86 -5.24
N GLU A 166 -5.29 3.52 -4.90
CA GLU A 166 -4.67 3.99 -3.66
C GLU A 166 -4.34 5.48 -3.73
N ALA A 167 -4.74 6.23 -2.72
CA ALA A 167 -4.51 7.65 -2.57
C ALA A 167 -3.53 7.91 -1.42
N CYS A 168 -2.23 8.07 -1.78
CA CYS A 168 -1.16 8.27 -0.80
C CYS A 168 -1.14 9.70 -0.29
N GLU A 169 -1.10 9.86 1.02
CA GLU A 169 -1.02 11.16 1.72
C GLU A 169 0.37 11.81 1.62
N TYR A 170 1.42 11.02 1.40
CA TYR A 170 2.79 11.53 1.35
C TYR A 170 2.96 12.62 0.30
N VAL A 171 3.60 13.71 0.67
CA VAL A 171 3.75 14.96 -0.10
C VAL A 171 2.42 15.50 -0.63
N GLU A 172 1.32 15.22 0.07
CA GLU A 172 -0.05 15.62 -0.29
C GLU A 172 -0.46 15.15 -1.70
N SER A 173 0.12 14.03 -2.21
CA SER A 173 -0.16 13.53 -3.58
C SER A 173 -1.64 13.26 -3.83
N PHE A 174 -2.38 12.80 -2.81
CA PHE A 174 -3.83 12.52 -2.91
C PHE A 174 -4.68 13.77 -3.18
N LEU A 175 -4.17 14.98 -2.88
CA LEU A 175 -4.87 16.24 -3.17
C LEU A 175 -4.93 16.58 -4.68
N LYS A 176 -4.19 15.83 -5.50
CA LYS A 176 -4.21 15.98 -6.96
C LYS A 176 -5.38 15.26 -7.61
N PHE A 177 -6.03 14.33 -6.89
CA PHE A 177 -7.07 13.46 -7.42
C PHE A 177 -8.45 14.13 -7.45
N SER A 178 -9.35 13.55 -8.21
CA SER A 178 -10.75 13.97 -8.32
C SER A 178 -11.67 12.81 -7.90
N PRO A 179 -11.82 12.57 -6.58
CA PRO A 179 -12.58 11.45 -6.06
C PRO A 179 -14.10 11.66 -6.20
N LYS A 180 -14.81 10.58 -6.49
CA LYS A 180 -16.27 10.45 -6.32
C LYS A 180 -16.59 9.73 -5.01
N ALA A 181 -15.73 8.81 -4.62
CA ALA A 181 -15.79 8.09 -3.36
C ALA A 181 -14.43 8.11 -2.67
N GLU A 182 -14.41 8.35 -1.38
CA GLU A 182 -13.23 8.26 -0.52
C GLU A 182 -13.44 7.25 0.60
N VAL A 183 -12.45 6.40 0.80
CA VAL A 183 -12.32 5.56 1.99
C VAL A 183 -11.13 6.06 2.79
N ILE A 184 -11.35 6.52 4.03
CA ILE A 184 -10.26 6.97 4.92
C ILE A 184 -10.21 6.02 6.11
N LEU A 185 -9.14 5.20 6.16
CA LEU A 185 -9.03 4.05 7.06
C LEU A 185 -8.60 4.45 8.47
N ASN A 186 -7.61 5.33 8.57
CA ASN A 186 -7.03 5.81 9.81
C ASN A 186 -6.14 7.02 9.53
N ILE A 187 -5.87 7.83 10.56
CA ILE A 187 -4.94 8.96 10.51
C ILE A 187 -3.97 8.81 11.67
N ASP A 188 -2.74 8.41 11.36
CA ASP A 188 -1.67 8.14 12.32
C ASP A 188 -0.44 9.01 12.03
N ASN A 189 0.51 8.99 12.95
CA ASN A 189 1.69 9.83 12.94
C ASN A 189 2.80 9.24 12.05
N ASP A 190 2.70 9.43 10.74
CA ASP A 190 3.74 9.03 9.77
C ASP A 190 4.17 10.22 8.90
N HIS A 191 5.24 10.04 8.12
CA HIS A 191 5.75 11.03 7.18
C HIS A 191 6.08 12.41 7.81
N LEU A 192 6.59 12.41 9.05
CA LEU A 192 6.98 13.63 9.76
C LEU A 192 8.16 14.36 9.10
N ASP A 193 8.93 13.70 8.25
CA ASP A 193 9.92 14.32 7.38
C ASP A 193 9.29 15.40 6.49
N TYR A 194 8.08 15.16 6.01
CA TYR A 194 7.29 16.10 5.20
C TYR A 194 6.34 16.95 6.06
N PHE A 195 5.43 16.33 6.80
CA PHE A 195 4.36 17.03 7.50
C PHE A 195 4.81 17.81 8.74
N LYS A 196 5.95 17.48 9.34
CA LYS A 196 6.55 18.07 10.53
C LYS A 196 5.75 17.82 11.83
N THR A 197 4.43 17.85 11.79
CA THR A 197 3.55 17.66 12.95
C THR A 197 2.33 16.82 12.59
N PHE A 198 1.79 16.11 13.57
CA PHE A 198 0.54 15.35 13.40
C PHE A 198 -0.64 16.25 12.99
N GLU A 199 -0.70 17.46 13.50
CA GLU A 199 -1.75 18.42 13.13
C GLU A 199 -1.72 18.78 11.64
N ASN A 200 -0.56 18.83 11.02
CA ASN A 200 -0.45 19.03 9.57
C ASN A 200 -0.95 17.82 8.77
N ILE A 201 -0.72 16.60 9.28
CA ILE A 201 -1.30 15.38 8.68
C ILE A 201 -2.84 15.49 8.72
N LYS A 202 -3.44 15.79 9.87
CA LYS A 202 -4.89 15.98 10.00
C LYS A 202 -5.42 17.05 9.03
N LYS A 203 -4.73 18.19 8.92
CA LYS A 203 -5.11 19.23 7.96
C LYS A 203 -5.09 18.75 6.51
N ALA A 204 -4.11 17.91 6.15
CA ALA A 204 -4.06 17.34 4.79
C ALA A 204 -5.27 16.42 4.52
N PHE A 205 -5.64 15.54 5.47
CA PHE A 205 -6.85 14.71 5.34
C PHE A 205 -8.15 15.53 5.33
N ILE A 206 -8.22 16.63 6.07
CA ILE A 206 -9.36 17.58 5.98
C ILE A 206 -9.45 18.22 4.60
N LYS A 207 -8.32 18.64 4.01
CA LYS A 207 -8.29 19.16 2.64
C LYS A 207 -8.75 18.08 1.64
N TYR A 208 -8.32 16.83 1.87
CA TYR A 208 -8.66 15.70 1.02
C TYR A 208 -10.17 15.42 1.06
N ALA A 209 -10.80 15.29 2.22
CA ALA A 209 -12.24 15.09 2.34
C ALA A 209 -13.07 16.21 1.69
N LYS A 210 -12.51 17.43 1.55
CA LYS A 210 -13.16 18.54 0.84
C LYS A 210 -13.15 18.41 -0.69
N LEU A 211 -12.39 17.46 -1.26
CA LEU A 211 -12.39 17.20 -2.69
C LEU A 211 -13.65 16.47 -3.15
N LEU A 212 -14.34 15.79 -2.23
CA LEU A 212 -15.56 15.08 -2.55
C LEU A 212 -16.67 16.03 -3.03
N PRO A 213 -17.33 15.71 -4.15
CA PRO A 213 -18.52 16.46 -4.58
C PRO A 213 -19.70 16.20 -3.63
N ASP A 214 -20.69 17.11 -3.61
CA ASP A 214 -21.87 17.00 -2.73
C ASP A 214 -22.65 15.67 -2.91
N ASN A 215 -22.58 15.07 -4.10
CA ASN A 215 -23.16 13.77 -4.44
C ASN A 215 -22.13 12.61 -4.37
N GLY A 216 -21.03 12.79 -3.67
CA GLY A 216 -20.02 11.78 -3.39
C GLY A 216 -20.30 10.97 -2.14
N VAL A 217 -19.38 10.08 -1.77
CA VAL A 217 -19.44 9.30 -0.53
C VAL A 217 -18.09 9.31 0.18
N LEU A 218 -18.15 9.47 1.49
CA LEU A 218 -17.04 9.34 2.42
C LEU A 218 -17.26 8.12 3.32
N VAL A 219 -16.37 7.15 3.30
CA VAL A 219 -16.38 5.98 4.20
C VAL A 219 -15.28 6.14 5.25
N THR A 220 -15.64 6.17 6.54
CA THR A 220 -14.69 6.46 7.63
C THR A 220 -14.77 5.45 8.77
N ASN A 221 -13.63 5.21 9.40
CA ASN A 221 -13.52 4.39 10.59
C ASN A 221 -14.05 5.14 11.83
N ALA A 222 -15.12 4.65 12.42
CA ALA A 222 -15.73 5.22 13.62
C ALA A 222 -14.95 4.92 14.91
N ASP A 223 -14.03 3.95 14.87
CA ASP A 223 -13.14 3.65 15.99
C ASP A 223 -11.89 4.57 16.02
N ASP A 224 -11.63 5.31 14.93
CA ASP A 224 -10.57 6.31 14.85
C ASP A 224 -11.15 7.72 15.02
N ILE A 225 -10.77 8.38 16.11
CA ILE A 225 -11.29 9.71 16.46
C ILE A 225 -10.97 10.76 15.40
N ASN A 226 -9.83 10.64 14.72
CA ASN A 226 -9.41 11.60 13.70
C ASN A 226 -10.18 11.41 12.38
N CYS A 227 -10.52 10.16 12.04
CA CYS A 227 -11.35 9.85 10.87
C CYS A 227 -12.82 10.20 11.09
N SER A 228 -13.36 9.90 12.28
CA SER A 228 -14.77 10.09 12.61
C SER A 228 -15.25 11.54 12.50
N GLU A 229 -14.35 12.52 12.59
CA GLU A 229 -14.67 13.94 12.47
C GLU A 229 -14.65 14.50 11.04
N LEU A 230 -14.12 13.75 10.06
CA LEU A 230 -13.93 14.24 8.69
C LEU A 230 -15.24 14.59 7.98
N HIS A 231 -16.34 13.92 8.32
CA HIS A 231 -17.68 14.23 7.78
C HIS A 231 -18.11 15.68 8.00
N LYS A 232 -17.55 16.38 8.99
CA LYS A 232 -17.84 17.80 9.27
C LYS A 232 -17.31 18.74 8.17
N TYR A 233 -16.44 18.27 7.30
CA TYR A 233 -15.73 19.07 6.29
C TYR A 233 -16.20 18.81 4.85
N THR A 234 -17.14 17.91 4.63
CA THR A 234 -17.74 17.61 3.34
C THR A 234 -19.27 17.53 3.45
N LYS A 235 -19.97 17.70 2.33
CA LYS A 235 -21.41 17.46 2.22
C LYS A 235 -21.74 16.10 1.62
N ALA A 236 -20.73 15.33 1.23
CA ALA A 236 -20.86 13.98 0.72
C ALA A 236 -21.58 13.09 1.75
N GLN A 237 -22.24 12.03 1.27
CA GLN A 237 -22.82 11.03 2.16
C GLN A 237 -21.71 10.42 3.01
N ASN A 238 -21.87 10.43 4.34
CA ASN A 238 -20.94 9.75 5.24
C ASN A 238 -21.46 8.37 5.61
N ILE A 239 -20.60 7.35 5.51
CA ILE A 239 -20.85 5.97 5.93
C ILE A 239 -19.74 5.59 6.90
N THR A 240 -20.13 5.11 8.06
CA THR A 240 -19.20 4.78 9.14
C THR A 240 -19.07 3.26 9.33
N TYR A 241 -17.88 2.82 9.72
CA TYR A 241 -17.66 1.42 10.11
C TYR A 241 -16.78 1.33 11.36
N GLY A 242 -16.91 0.22 12.10
CA GLY A 242 -16.11 -0.02 13.30
C GLY A 242 -16.24 -1.41 13.88
N ILE A 243 -15.41 -1.72 14.87
CA ILE A 243 -15.49 -2.95 15.67
C ILE A 243 -15.97 -2.61 17.08
N THR A 244 -15.41 -1.57 17.68
CA THR A 244 -15.71 -1.13 19.04
C THR A 244 -16.90 -0.20 19.09
N ASN A 245 -17.05 0.67 18.10
CA ASN A 245 -18.19 1.56 17.98
C ASN A 245 -19.37 0.84 17.30
N LYS A 246 -20.30 0.34 18.13
CA LYS A 246 -21.50 -0.37 17.66
C LYS A 246 -22.61 0.55 17.14
N THR A 247 -22.40 1.87 17.18
CA THR A 247 -23.34 2.84 16.57
C THR A 247 -22.96 3.19 15.13
N ALA A 248 -21.83 2.67 14.62
CA ALA A 248 -21.44 2.81 13.22
C ALA A 248 -22.48 2.15 12.29
N ASP A 249 -22.58 2.66 11.05
CA ASP A 249 -23.48 2.10 10.04
C ASP A 249 -23.19 0.64 9.75
N PHE A 250 -21.88 0.27 9.72
CA PHE A 250 -21.44 -1.11 9.64
C PHE A 250 -20.53 -1.45 10.82
N PHE A 251 -20.79 -2.56 11.49
CA PHE A 251 -19.88 -3.03 12.54
C PHE A 251 -19.74 -4.55 12.55
N ALA A 252 -18.59 -5.02 13.05
CA ALA A 252 -18.35 -6.44 13.27
C ALA A 252 -18.65 -6.85 14.72
N ASP A 253 -19.19 -8.07 14.87
CA ASP A 253 -19.40 -8.71 16.17
C ASP A 253 -19.11 -10.22 16.08
N ASN A 254 -19.19 -10.94 17.21
CA ASN A 254 -18.96 -12.39 17.28
C ASN A 254 -17.66 -12.82 16.59
N ILE A 255 -16.58 -12.05 16.80
CA ILE A 255 -15.29 -12.28 16.16
C ILE A 255 -14.64 -13.51 16.79
N THR A 256 -14.30 -14.49 15.94
CA THR A 256 -13.55 -15.69 16.29
C THR A 256 -12.35 -15.84 15.35
N PHE A 257 -11.34 -16.58 15.80
CA PHE A 257 -10.14 -16.86 14.99
C PHE A 257 -9.91 -18.37 14.96
N ASP A 258 -9.50 -18.88 13.82
CA ASP A 258 -9.05 -20.27 13.69
C ASP A 258 -7.59 -20.45 14.13
N ASP A 259 -7.06 -21.67 14.03
CA ASP A 259 -5.69 -22.01 14.43
C ASP A 259 -4.61 -21.31 13.59
N ASP A 260 -4.97 -20.84 12.39
CA ASP A 260 -4.11 -20.02 11.52
C ASP A 260 -4.31 -18.50 11.73
N GLY A 261 -5.14 -18.12 12.72
CA GLY A 261 -5.41 -16.72 13.06
C GLY A 261 -6.30 -16.00 12.06
N PHE A 262 -7.03 -16.73 11.22
CA PHE A 262 -7.96 -16.14 10.27
C PHE A 262 -9.29 -15.80 10.96
N PRO A 263 -9.78 -14.56 10.84
CA PRO A 263 -11.00 -14.14 11.51
C PRO A 263 -12.26 -14.60 10.79
N THR A 264 -13.25 -15.02 11.58
CA THR A 264 -14.66 -15.13 11.18
C THR A 264 -15.49 -14.22 12.07
N PHE A 265 -16.36 -13.42 11.49
CA PHE A 265 -17.15 -12.43 12.21
C PHE A 265 -18.50 -12.18 11.55
N ASP A 266 -19.46 -11.75 12.36
CA ASP A 266 -20.78 -11.31 11.90
C ASP A 266 -20.72 -9.81 11.61
N VAL A 267 -21.19 -9.40 10.44
CA VAL A 267 -21.33 -7.99 10.04
C VAL A 267 -22.77 -7.56 10.29
N TYR A 268 -22.94 -6.40 10.88
CA TYR A 268 -24.23 -5.73 11.07
C TYR A 268 -24.26 -4.43 10.28
N LYS A 269 -25.39 -4.15 9.64
CA LYS A 269 -25.70 -2.85 9.01
C LYS A 269 -26.88 -2.22 9.76
N THR A 270 -26.69 -1.03 10.33
CA THR A 270 -27.72 -0.33 11.12
C THR A 270 -28.43 -1.26 12.13
N ASN A 271 -27.63 -1.97 12.93
CA ASN A 271 -28.08 -2.96 13.95
C ASN A 271 -28.84 -4.20 13.41
N LYS A 272 -28.87 -4.44 12.10
CA LYS A 272 -29.42 -5.65 11.51
C LYS A 272 -28.31 -6.54 11.01
N PHE A 273 -28.40 -7.85 11.25
CA PHE A 273 -27.47 -8.82 10.68
C PHE A 273 -27.41 -8.64 9.17
N TYR A 274 -26.19 -8.46 8.66
CA TYR A 274 -25.91 -8.25 7.23
C TYR A 274 -25.37 -9.52 6.60
N GLU A 275 -24.24 -10.04 7.09
CA GLU A 275 -23.59 -11.25 6.54
C GLU A 275 -22.54 -11.78 7.54
N LYS A 276 -22.23 -13.07 7.45
CA LYS A 276 -21.09 -13.69 8.10
C LYS A 276 -19.89 -13.78 7.15
N ILE A 277 -18.78 -13.19 7.55
CA ILE A 277 -17.55 -13.09 6.74
C ILE A 277 -16.42 -13.89 7.38
N THR A 278 -15.69 -14.64 6.57
CA THR A 278 -14.42 -15.27 6.92
C THR A 278 -13.33 -14.69 6.03
N LEU A 279 -12.21 -14.26 6.60
CA LEU A 279 -11.03 -13.82 5.85
C LEU A 279 -9.96 -14.89 5.90
N HIS A 280 -9.11 -14.96 4.86
CA HIS A 280 -7.92 -15.81 4.81
C HIS A 280 -6.62 -14.99 4.94
N ILE A 281 -6.72 -13.88 5.66
CA ILE A 281 -5.59 -13.06 6.12
C ILE A 281 -5.77 -12.78 7.61
N PRO A 282 -4.70 -12.85 8.42
CA PRO A 282 -4.81 -12.73 9.85
C PRO A 282 -4.89 -11.27 10.32
N GLY A 283 -5.30 -11.08 11.57
CA GLY A 283 -5.23 -9.82 12.26
C GLY A 283 -6.53 -9.03 12.31
N LYS A 284 -6.80 -8.45 13.49
CA LYS A 284 -8.01 -7.65 13.77
C LYS A 284 -8.12 -6.41 12.87
N HIS A 285 -6.98 -5.81 12.49
CA HIS A 285 -6.97 -4.66 11.56
C HIS A 285 -7.53 -5.03 10.17
N ASN A 286 -7.43 -6.29 9.73
CA ASN A 286 -8.00 -6.74 8.48
C ASN A 286 -9.53 -6.89 8.54
N ILE A 287 -10.11 -7.04 9.73
CA ILE A 287 -11.58 -6.93 9.93
C ILE A 287 -12.02 -5.50 9.63
N LEU A 288 -11.28 -4.47 10.11
CA LEU A 288 -11.56 -3.07 9.80
C LEU A 288 -11.42 -2.79 8.29
N ASN A 289 -10.37 -3.29 7.64
CA ASN A 289 -10.18 -3.17 6.20
C ASN A 289 -11.35 -3.81 5.41
N ALA A 290 -11.81 -4.98 5.86
CA ALA A 290 -12.95 -5.67 5.25
C ALA A 290 -14.27 -4.91 5.48
N LEU A 291 -14.49 -4.31 6.67
CA LEU A 291 -15.67 -3.50 6.94
C LEU A 291 -15.72 -2.25 6.06
N ALA A 292 -14.58 -1.58 5.85
CA ALA A 292 -14.45 -0.45 4.92
C ALA A 292 -14.83 -0.87 3.48
N CYS A 293 -14.31 -2.03 3.05
CA CYS A 293 -14.65 -2.63 1.76
C CYS A 293 -16.16 -2.93 1.65
N ILE A 294 -16.72 -3.60 2.65
CA ILE A 294 -18.16 -3.96 2.67
C ILE A 294 -19.03 -2.70 2.62
N ALA A 295 -18.74 -1.68 3.43
CA ALA A 295 -19.48 -0.44 3.48
C ALA A 295 -19.50 0.29 2.14
N LEU A 296 -18.33 0.37 1.48
CA LEU A 296 -18.24 0.98 0.15
C LEU A 296 -18.95 0.14 -0.92
N CYS A 297 -18.73 -1.18 -0.95
CA CYS A 297 -19.34 -2.07 -1.93
C CYS A 297 -20.89 -2.09 -1.79
N ASP A 298 -21.42 -2.02 -0.57
CA ASP A 298 -22.86 -1.91 -0.34
C ASP A 298 -23.42 -0.58 -0.87
N TYR A 299 -22.71 0.55 -0.70
CA TYR A 299 -23.08 1.84 -1.31
C TYR A 299 -23.21 1.74 -2.82
N TYR A 300 -22.30 1.02 -3.47
CA TYR A 300 -22.34 0.76 -4.92
C TYR A 300 -23.36 -0.33 -5.34
N GLY A 301 -24.15 -0.84 -4.41
CA GLY A 301 -25.17 -1.85 -4.69
C GLY A 301 -24.61 -3.22 -5.08
N ILE A 302 -23.34 -3.50 -4.76
CA ILE A 302 -22.75 -4.82 -4.98
C ILE A 302 -23.42 -5.83 -4.05
N ASN A 303 -23.96 -6.90 -4.64
CA ASN A 303 -24.66 -7.91 -3.87
C ASN A 303 -23.73 -8.61 -2.86
N GLN A 304 -24.23 -8.84 -1.65
CA GLN A 304 -23.51 -9.47 -0.53
C GLN A 304 -22.79 -10.76 -0.92
N LYS A 305 -23.40 -11.59 -1.79
CA LYS A 305 -22.78 -12.85 -2.26
C LYS A 305 -21.44 -12.62 -2.98
N TYR A 306 -21.30 -11.55 -3.76
CA TYR A 306 -20.06 -11.21 -4.45
C TYR A 306 -19.02 -10.66 -3.48
N ILE A 307 -19.44 -9.82 -2.54
CA ILE A 307 -18.58 -9.29 -1.47
C ILE A 307 -18.01 -10.46 -0.65
N LYS A 308 -18.87 -11.36 -0.17
CA LYS A 308 -18.47 -12.56 0.59
C LYS A 308 -17.51 -13.45 -0.21
N SER A 309 -17.86 -13.73 -1.48
CA SER A 309 -17.02 -14.54 -2.36
C SER A 309 -15.63 -13.93 -2.59
N ALA A 310 -15.56 -12.63 -2.87
CA ALA A 310 -14.32 -11.92 -3.10
C ALA A 310 -13.43 -11.90 -1.85
N LEU A 311 -14.00 -11.58 -0.68
CA LEU A 311 -13.28 -11.54 0.59
C LEU A 311 -12.75 -12.94 0.98
N ALA A 312 -13.52 -14.00 0.73
CA ALA A 312 -13.08 -15.38 0.97
C ALA A 312 -11.94 -15.82 0.03
N LYS A 313 -11.87 -15.28 -1.19
CA LYS A 313 -10.80 -15.57 -2.17
C LYS A 313 -9.55 -14.72 -1.93
N PHE A 314 -9.63 -13.66 -1.14
CA PHE A 314 -8.51 -12.76 -0.88
C PHE A 314 -7.53 -13.39 0.10
N THR A 315 -6.32 -13.66 -0.34
CA THR A 315 -5.24 -14.29 0.46
C THR A 315 -4.11 -13.32 0.79
N GLY A 316 -4.35 -12.01 0.66
CA GLY A 316 -3.36 -10.96 0.89
C GLY A 316 -2.75 -10.42 -0.41
N ALA A 317 -2.09 -9.27 -0.28
CA ALA A 317 -1.23 -8.69 -1.30
C ALA A 317 0.24 -9.08 -1.04
N HIS A 318 1.08 -8.95 -2.05
CA HIS A 318 2.51 -9.22 -1.91
C HIS A 318 3.12 -8.41 -0.76
N ARG A 319 3.92 -9.06 0.07
CA ARG A 319 4.53 -8.48 1.27
C ARG A 319 3.52 -7.94 2.30
N ARG A 320 2.34 -8.54 2.46
CA ARG A 320 1.36 -8.23 3.50
C ARG A 320 1.05 -9.50 4.29
N PHE A 321 1.88 -9.82 5.27
CA PHE A 321 1.89 -11.07 6.03
C PHE A 321 1.86 -12.30 5.10
N GLU A 322 2.66 -12.23 4.04
CA GLU A 322 2.68 -13.21 2.95
C GLU A 322 3.45 -14.47 3.37
N PHE A 323 2.80 -15.63 3.27
CA PHE A 323 3.47 -16.91 3.50
C PHE A 323 4.44 -17.23 2.35
N LYS A 324 5.73 -17.45 2.69
CA LYS A 324 6.79 -17.71 1.71
C LYS A 324 7.19 -19.18 1.63
N GLY A 325 7.01 -19.95 2.71
CA GLY A 325 7.41 -21.36 2.76
C GLY A 325 7.76 -21.81 4.18
N LYS A 326 8.46 -22.95 4.28
CA LYS A 326 8.91 -23.54 5.56
C LYS A 326 10.37 -23.93 5.50
N ILE A 327 11.05 -23.80 6.63
CA ILE A 327 12.41 -24.32 6.88
C ILE A 327 12.48 -24.98 8.26
N ASN A 328 13.03 -26.18 8.38
CA ASN A 328 13.11 -26.95 9.63
C ASN A 328 11.74 -27.07 10.35
N GLY A 329 10.62 -27.03 9.59
CA GLY A 329 9.27 -27.01 10.16
C GLY A 329 8.77 -25.64 10.61
N ALA A 330 9.63 -24.61 10.66
CA ALA A 330 9.24 -23.21 10.90
C ALA A 330 8.59 -22.57 9.66
N ARG A 331 7.57 -21.76 9.88
CA ARG A 331 6.85 -21.04 8.81
C ARG A 331 7.49 -19.67 8.58
N ILE A 332 7.72 -19.31 7.31
CA ILE A 332 8.30 -18.02 6.90
C ILE A 332 7.20 -17.12 6.35
N PHE A 333 7.12 -15.91 6.88
CA PHE A 333 6.22 -14.86 6.40
C PHE A 333 7.02 -13.60 6.05
N ASP A 334 6.55 -12.83 5.06
CA ASP A 334 7.11 -11.53 4.68
C ASP A 334 6.06 -10.43 4.85
N ASP A 335 6.45 -9.32 5.48
CA ASP A 335 5.58 -8.17 5.68
C ASP A 335 6.30 -6.85 5.40
N TYR A 336 5.61 -5.97 4.72
CA TYR A 336 6.12 -4.64 4.33
C TYR A 336 6.12 -3.64 5.51
N GLY A 337 5.56 -4.02 6.65
CA GLY A 337 5.44 -3.17 7.83
C GLY A 337 6.77 -2.53 8.22
N HIS A 338 6.79 -1.21 8.28
CA HIS A 338 7.98 -0.39 8.53
C HIS A 338 7.71 0.80 9.45
N HIS A 339 6.52 0.85 10.04
CA HIS A 339 6.10 1.80 11.07
C HIS A 339 5.81 1.04 12.38
N PRO A 340 6.07 1.62 13.58
CA PRO A 340 5.81 0.94 14.86
C PRO A 340 4.38 0.42 15.00
N THR A 341 3.39 1.16 14.55
CA THR A 341 1.98 0.73 14.56
C THR A 341 1.76 -0.52 13.70
N GLU A 342 2.40 -0.60 12.51
CA GLU A 342 2.33 -1.77 11.64
C GLU A 342 3.04 -2.98 12.26
N ILE A 343 4.20 -2.77 12.88
CA ILE A 343 4.94 -3.82 13.61
C ILE A 343 4.06 -4.40 14.72
N CYS A 344 3.42 -3.55 15.52
CA CYS A 344 2.47 -3.99 16.56
C CYS A 344 1.28 -4.74 15.97
N ALA A 345 0.72 -4.27 14.85
CA ALA A 345 -0.39 -4.94 14.17
C ALA A 345 0.00 -6.34 13.66
N THR A 346 1.21 -6.46 13.10
CA THR A 346 1.78 -7.73 12.64
C THR A 346 2.04 -8.68 13.81
N ALA A 347 2.65 -8.20 14.91
CA ALA A 347 2.85 -8.99 16.13
C ALA A 347 1.51 -9.46 16.72
N ASN A 348 0.52 -8.58 16.81
CA ASN A 348 -0.83 -8.93 17.27
C ASN A 348 -1.52 -9.97 16.37
N SER A 349 -1.16 -10.04 15.09
CA SER A 349 -1.68 -11.07 14.19
C SER A 349 -1.14 -12.47 14.51
N LEU A 350 0.00 -12.57 15.21
CA LEU A 350 0.55 -13.82 15.71
C LEU A 350 -0.18 -14.33 16.95
N SER A 351 -0.76 -13.45 17.78
CA SER A 351 -1.35 -13.83 19.06
C SER A 351 -2.49 -14.85 18.97
N ASN A 352 -3.13 -14.97 17.79
CA ASN A 352 -4.20 -15.93 17.52
C ASN A 352 -3.71 -17.17 16.73
N LYS A 353 -2.38 -17.31 16.51
CA LYS A 353 -1.80 -18.44 15.79
C LYS A 353 -1.16 -19.44 16.76
N LYS A 354 -1.18 -20.72 16.40
CA LYS A 354 -0.41 -21.74 17.12
C LYS A 354 1.04 -21.77 16.61
N TYR A 355 1.98 -21.41 17.44
CA TYR A 355 3.43 -21.50 17.18
C TYR A 355 4.20 -21.62 18.51
N ASN A 356 5.49 -21.97 18.43
CA ASN A 356 6.34 -22.06 19.60
C ASN A 356 6.99 -20.71 19.93
N GLU A 357 7.84 -20.21 19.02
CA GLU A 357 8.57 -18.96 19.19
C GLU A 357 8.49 -18.11 17.89
N SER A 358 8.50 -16.80 18.04
CA SER A 358 8.47 -15.81 16.97
C SER A 358 9.84 -15.19 16.75
N TRP A 359 10.33 -15.27 15.52
CA TRP A 359 11.58 -14.68 15.06
C TRP A 359 11.27 -13.52 14.12
N VAL A 360 11.67 -12.30 14.47
CA VAL A 360 11.55 -11.16 13.56
C VAL A 360 12.92 -10.76 13.03
N VAL A 361 13.03 -10.68 11.70
CA VAL A 361 14.16 -10.06 11.01
C VAL A 361 13.68 -8.70 10.53
N PHE A 362 14.08 -7.65 11.23
CA PHE A 362 13.62 -6.30 10.94
C PHE A 362 14.71 -5.48 10.25
N GLN A 363 14.34 -4.85 9.12
CA GLN A 363 15.16 -3.85 8.45
C GLN A 363 14.54 -2.47 8.62
N PRO A 364 15.12 -1.60 9.47
CA PRO A 364 14.62 -0.23 9.59
C PRO A 364 14.69 0.50 8.24
N HIS A 365 13.68 1.31 7.93
CA HIS A 365 13.60 2.04 6.66
C HIS A 365 13.78 3.54 6.92
N THR A 366 14.84 4.10 6.33
CA THR A 366 15.37 5.46 6.44
C THR A 366 15.94 5.83 7.83
N TYR A 367 17.00 6.63 7.81
CA TYR A 367 17.66 7.10 9.03
C TYR A 367 16.77 8.07 9.80
N SER A 368 16.08 8.97 9.11
CA SER A 368 15.19 9.96 9.71
C SER A 368 14.05 9.30 10.49
N ARG A 369 13.36 8.32 9.89
CA ARG A 369 12.27 7.58 10.56
C ARG A 369 12.80 6.80 11.75
N THR A 370 13.91 6.08 11.59
CA THR A 370 14.53 5.30 12.66
C THR A 370 14.86 6.19 13.85
N LYS A 371 15.42 7.39 13.61
CA LYS A 371 15.74 8.35 14.68
C LYS A 371 14.51 8.92 15.36
N ASN A 372 13.53 9.37 14.56
CA ASN A 372 12.34 10.05 15.06
C ASN A 372 11.41 9.12 15.87
N LEU A 373 11.33 7.83 15.49
CA LEU A 373 10.47 6.84 16.12
C LEU A 373 11.26 5.77 16.89
N PHE A 374 12.48 6.09 17.32
CA PHE A 374 13.41 5.15 17.94
C PHE A 374 12.79 4.37 19.11
N ASN A 375 12.22 5.09 20.08
CA ASN A 375 11.62 4.48 21.26
C ASN A 375 10.37 3.64 20.92
N ASP A 376 9.60 4.09 19.94
CA ASP A 376 8.40 3.39 19.49
C ASP A 376 8.77 2.10 18.74
N PHE A 377 9.84 2.12 17.91
CA PHE A 377 10.39 0.92 17.29
C PHE A 377 10.90 -0.06 18.33
N ALA A 378 11.73 0.41 19.28
CA ALA A 378 12.26 -0.45 20.32
C ALA A 378 11.12 -1.15 21.08
N LYS A 379 10.09 -0.39 21.48
CA LYS A 379 8.92 -0.92 22.18
C LYS A 379 8.09 -1.88 21.31
N ALA A 380 7.84 -1.55 20.05
CA ALA A 380 7.05 -2.39 19.14
C ALA A 380 7.71 -3.75 18.89
N LEU A 381 9.04 -3.78 18.75
CA LEU A 381 9.80 -4.99 18.50
C LEU A 381 9.86 -5.93 19.73
N THR A 382 9.66 -5.43 20.95
CA THR A 382 9.60 -6.30 22.15
C THR A 382 8.43 -7.29 22.17
N ASN A 383 7.50 -7.17 21.24
CA ASN A 383 6.40 -8.13 21.09
C ASN A 383 6.81 -9.47 20.45
N PHE A 384 8.04 -9.58 19.96
CA PHE A 384 8.58 -10.83 19.42
C PHE A 384 9.51 -11.50 20.42
N ASP A 385 9.71 -12.83 20.29
CA ASP A 385 10.58 -13.59 21.18
C ASP A 385 12.05 -13.40 20.82
N HIS A 386 12.39 -13.47 19.54
CA HIS A 386 13.74 -13.28 19.00
C HIS A 386 13.75 -12.14 17.97
N ILE A 387 14.70 -11.22 18.13
CA ILE A 387 14.77 -9.99 17.34
C ILE A 387 16.12 -9.89 16.65
N ILE A 388 16.13 -9.88 15.33
CA ILE A 388 17.32 -9.70 14.50
C ILE A 388 17.16 -8.39 13.74
N LEU A 389 18.15 -7.51 13.83
CA LEU A 389 18.18 -6.24 13.10
C LEU A 389 19.20 -6.31 11.97
N LEU A 390 18.79 -5.93 10.77
CA LEU A 390 19.66 -5.71 9.62
C LEU A 390 20.08 -4.23 9.55
N ASP A 391 21.00 -3.88 8.65
CA ASP A 391 21.35 -2.49 8.37
C ASP A 391 20.12 -1.66 7.99
N ILE A 392 20.13 -0.37 8.40
CA ILE A 392 19.09 0.57 8.00
C ILE A 392 19.09 0.69 6.47
N TYR A 393 17.96 0.45 5.85
CA TYR A 393 17.78 0.71 4.43
C TYR A 393 17.66 2.22 4.19
N ALA A 394 18.72 2.80 3.66
CA ALA A 394 18.84 4.25 3.51
C ALA A 394 17.82 4.88 2.53
N ALA A 395 17.30 4.09 1.56
CA ALA A 395 16.51 4.58 0.44
C ALA A 395 17.21 5.73 -0.30
N ARG A 396 16.85 6.98 -0.01
CA ARG A 396 17.42 8.18 -0.64
C ARG A 396 18.18 9.08 0.34
N GLU A 397 18.29 8.65 1.61
CA GLU A 397 18.90 9.43 2.67
C GLU A 397 20.39 9.15 2.80
N THR A 398 21.12 10.16 3.27
CA THR A 398 22.46 10.01 3.82
C THR A 398 22.34 10.03 5.35
N ASN A 399 23.14 9.25 6.06
CA ASN A 399 23.10 9.19 7.53
C ASN A 399 23.67 10.47 8.15
N THR A 400 22.85 11.50 8.26
CA THR A 400 23.15 12.75 8.97
C THR A 400 22.68 12.73 10.43
N TYR A 401 21.98 11.68 10.84
CA TYR A 401 21.36 11.53 12.17
C TYR A 401 22.25 10.77 13.15
N ASN A 402 23.37 10.24 12.68
CA ASN A 402 24.30 9.42 13.47
C ASN A 402 23.56 8.30 14.22
N ILE A 403 22.75 7.52 13.50
CA ILE A 403 21.93 6.41 14.02
C ILE A 403 22.27 5.13 13.26
N SER A 404 22.28 4.01 13.96
CA SER A 404 22.51 2.66 13.41
C SER A 404 21.48 1.66 13.92
N SER A 405 21.41 0.49 13.29
CA SER A 405 20.61 -0.63 13.80
C SER A 405 21.19 -1.23 15.08
N GLN A 406 22.52 -1.07 15.34
CA GLN A 406 23.11 -1.47 16.62
C GLN A 406 22.53 -0.61 17.76
N ASP A 407 22.39 0.71 17.57
CA ASP A 407 21.78 1.56 18.60
C ASP A 407 20.35 1.11 18.93
N LEU A 408 19.59 0.69 17.90
CA LEU A 408 18.23 0.18 18.10
C LEU A 408 18.23 -1.18 18.84
N ALA A 409 19.17 -2.08 18.53
CA ALA A 409 19.35 -3.33 19.24
C ALA A 409 19.66 -3.08 20.73
N ASP A 410 20.57 -2.15 21.01
CA ASP A 410 20.92 -1.75 22.38
C ASP A 410 19.70 -1.16 23.10
N GLY A 411 18.91 -0.31 22.41
CA GLY A 411 17.67 0.23 22.95
C GLY A 411 16.65 -0.85 23.32
N ILE A 412 16.48 -1.89 22.50
CA ILE A 412 15.61 -3.04 22.79
C ILE A 412 16.15 -3.84 23.97
N ASN A 413 17.47 -4.07 24.02
CA ASN A 413 18.12 -4.80 25.09
C ASN A 413 17.95 -4.08 26.45
N HIS A 414 17.96 -2.75 26.47
CA HIS A 414 17.65 -1.95 27.67
C HIS A 414 16.20 -2.12 28.15
N LEU A 415 15.28 -2.50 27.27
CA LEU A 415 13.89 -2.83 27.63
C LEU A 415 13.71 -4.27 28.14
N GLY A 416 14.80 -5.02 28.31
CA GLY A 416 14.80 -6.39 28.86
C GLY A 416 14.48 -7.48 27.83
N LYS A 417 14.54 -7.20 26.53
CA LYS A 417 14.46 -8.18 25.45
C LYS A 417 15.83 -8.42 24.84
N HIS A 418 16.01 -9.53 24.14
CA HIS A 418 17.26 -9.86 23.48
C HIS A 418 17.16 -9.58 21.98
N ALA A 419 17.81 -8.51 21.52
CA ALA A 419 17.95 -8.17 20.11
C ALA A 419 19.41 -8.30 19.69
N ILE A 420 19.65 -8.82 18.49
CA ILE A 420 20.99 -8.94 17.90
C ILE A 420 21.03 -8.16 16.57
N TYR A 421 22.16 -7.54 16.31
CA TYR A 421 22.43 -6.87 15.05
C TYR A 421 23.28 -7.76 14.15
N ILE A 422 22.77 -8.12 12.99
CA ILE A 422 23.44 -8.93 11.97
C ILE A 422 23.31 -8.21 10.63
N PRO A 423 24.31 -7.43 10.17
CA PRO A 423 24.20 -6.62 8.94
C PRO A 423 24.15 -7.46 7.66
N SER A 424 24.82 -8.63 7.61
CA SER A 424 24.88 -9.48 6.43
C SER A 424 23.66 -10.39 6.32
N PHE A 425 23.06 -10.45 5.15
CA PHE A 425 21.93 -11.35 4.85
C PHE A 425 22.35 -12.82 4.95
N GLU A 426 23.54 -13.17 4.47
CA GLU A 426 24.09 -14.52 4.52
C GLU A 426 24.27 -14.98 5.97
N ASN A 427 24.82 -14.12 6.83
CA ASN A 427 25.01 -14.43 8.24
C ASN A 427 23.65 -14.53 8.96
N CYS A 428 22.70 -13.68 8.64
CA CYS A 428 21.34 -13.76 9.18
C CYS A 428 20.67 -15.09 8.79
N VAL A 429 20.76 -15.49 7.52
CA VAL A 429 20.22 -16.77 7.03
C VAL A 429 20.89 -17.96 7.74
N SER A 430 22.22 -17.95 7.88
CA SER A 430 22.96 -19.02 8.59
C SER A 430 22.52 -19.10 10.04
N TYR A 431 22.44 -17.95 10.72
CA TYR A 431 21.99 -17.88 12.10
C TYR A 431 20.56 -18.43 12.30
N LEU A 432 19.63 -18.07 11.41
CA LEU A 432 18.26 -18.59 11.45
C LEU A 432 18.22 -20.09 11.20
N LYS A 433 18.98 -20.62 10.20
CA LYS A 433 19.04 -22.06 9.90
C LYS A 433 19.53 -22.91 11.09
N GLU A 434 20.41 -22.36 11.91
CA GLU A 434 20.99 -23.05 13.08
C GLU A 434 20.08 -22.99 14.32
N ASN A 435 19.25 -21.96 14.46
CA ASN A 435 18.54 -21.67 15.71
C ASN A 435 17.03 -21.93 15.68
N VAL A 436 16.38 -21.80 14.50
CA VAL A 436 14.93 -21.99 14.39
C VAL A 436 14.53 -23.46 14.49
N LYS A 437 13.39 -23.71 15.12
CA LYS A 437 12.85 -25.04 15.40
C LYS A 437 11.51 -25.26 14.71
N GLU A 438 11.07 -26.50 14.73
CA GLU A 438 9.74 -26.88 14.25
C GLU A 438 8.64 -26.08 14.96
N ASN A 439 7.65 -25.64 14.19
CA ASN A 439 6.53 -24.81 14.62
C ASN A 439 6.88 -23.37 15.05
N ASP A 440 8.11 -22.91 14.86
CA ASP A 440 8.42 -21.48 14.97
C ASP A 440 7.83 -20.69 13.80
N ILE A 441 7.75 -19.37 13.99
CA ILE A 441 7.43 -18.41 12.95
C ILE A 441 8.63 -17.50 12.72
N ILE A 442 9.07 -17.39 11.45
CA ILE A 442 10.04 -16.40 10.99
C ILE A 442 9.28 -15.32 10.23
N LEU A 443 9.49 -14.08 10.61
CA LEU A 443 8.89 -12.91 9.96
C LEU A 443 9.99 -11.98 9.45
N THR A 444 10.06 -11.79 8.12
CA THR A 444 10.85 -10.70 7.53
C THR A 444 9.99 -9.44 7.50
N LEU A 445 10.49 -8.33 8.07
CA LEU A 445 9.69 -7.13 8.31
C LEU A 445 10.44 -5.87 7.88
N GLY A 446 9.84 -5.07 7.00
CA GLY A 446 10.41 -3.81 6.52
C GLY A 446 10.11 -3.51 5.05
N ALA A 447 10.22 -2.24 4.66
CA ALA A 447 9.97 -1.76 3.29
C ALA A 447 11.18 -1.93 2.34
N GLY A 448 12.34 -2.32 2.86
CA GLY A 448 13.58 -2.48 2.11
C GLY A 448 13.77 -3.88 1.51
N THR A 449 15.04 -4.28 1.43
CA THR A 449 15.49 -5.55 0.82
C THR A 449 15.37 -6.76 1.73
N VAL A 450 14.93 -6.62 2.97
CA VAL A 450 14.73 -7.73 3.92
C VAL A 450 13.88 -8.89 3.37
N THR A 451 12.99 -8.59 2.41
CA THR A 451 12.18 -9.59 1.70
C THR A 451 13.01 -10.67 1.00
N GLU A 452 14.31 -10.42 0.71
CA GLU A 452 15.22 -11.38 0.08
C GLU A 452 15.63 -12.51 1.03
N ILE A 453 15.55 -12.30 2.34
CA ILE A 453 15.88 -13.32 3.37
C ILE A 453 14.98 -14.56 3.21
N GLY A 454 13.67 -14.38 2.96
CA GLY A 454 12.75 -15.50 2.79
C GLY A 454 13.17 -16.47 1.67
N PRO A 455 13.35 -16.02 0.42
CA PRO A 455 13.90 -16.84 -0.67
C PRO A 455 15.28 -17.45 -0.39
N MET A 456 16.17 -16.73 0.33
CA MET A 456 17.49 -17.26 0.69
C MET A 456 17.40 -18.39 1.72
N LEU A 457 16.44 -18.34 2.64
CA LEU A 457 16.18 -19.42 3.60
C LEU A 457 15.65 -20.70 2.91
N LEU A 458 14.92 -20.54 1.81
CA LEU A 458 14.28 -21.64 1.09
C LEU A 458 15.21 -22.33 0.06
N LYS A 459 16.38 -21.77 -0.20
CA LYS A 459 17.46 -22.37 -0.99
C LYS A 459 18.32 -23.30 -0.13
#